data_b9a1ffa715095585da1730b1f5b3ec29
#
_entry.id   b9a1ffa715095585da1730b1f5b3ec29
#
_cell.length_a   1.000
_cell.length_b   1.000
_cell.length_c   1.000
_cell.angle_alpha   90.00
_cell.angle_beta   90.00
_cell.angle_gamma   90.00
#
_symmetry.space_group_name_H-M   'P 1'
#
loop_
_entity.id
_entity.type
_entity.pdbx_description
1 polymer ?
#
loop_
_entity_poly.entity_id
_entity_poly.type
_entity_poly.pdbx_seq_one_letter_code
_entity_poly.pdbx_strand_id
1 'polypeptide(L)' 'MSENYSVDCSEIPAWVCWIAQDADGTWWGYEVEPNQSHVSWYENEVGNSVRLGKGAEIYDWVSTLKRVK' A
#
# COMPACT_ATOMS: atom_id res chain seq x y z
N MET A 1 20.60 -4.54 10.01
CA MET A 1 19.89 -3.44 9.38
C MET A 1 18.63 -3.93 8.69
N SER A 2 17.71 -3.08 8.50
CA SER A 2 16.45 -3.46 7.88
C SER A 2 16.55 -3.38 6.37
N GLU A 3 16.05 -4.39 5.69
CA GLU A 3 15.95 -4.39 4.24
C GLU A 3 14.58 -3.95 3.79
N ASN A 4 13.66 -3.76 4.73
CA ASN A 4 12.29 -3.43 4.38
C ASN A 4 12.13 -1.94 4.21
N TYR A 5 11.44 -1.57 3.14
CA TYR A 5 11.04 -0.18 2.95
C TYR A 5 10.00 0.18 4.00
N SER A 6 10.18 1.31 4.64
CA SER A 6 9.18 1.83 5.58
C SER A 6 8.52 3.02 4.94
N VAL A 7 7.20 3.02 4.90
CA VAL A 7 6.46 4.15 4.34
C VAL A 7 6.59 5.32 5.29
N ASP A 8 7.16 6.41 4.78
CA ASP A 8 7.35 7.62 5.56
C ASP A 8 6.14 8.52 5.37
N CYS A 9 5.51 8.89 6.47
CA CYS A 9 4.30 9.73 6.39
C CYS A 9 4.54 11.03 5.66
N SER A 10 5.76 11.57 5.73
CA SER A 10 6.06 12.82 5.04
C SER A 10 6.09 12.66 3.52
N GLU A 11 6.20 11.42 3.04
CA GLU A 11 6.24 11.14 1.60
C GLU A 11 4.89 10.76 1.03
N ILE A 12 3.89 10.57 1.90
CA ILE A 12 2.58 10.14 1.47
C ILE A 12 1.76 11.36 1.06
N PRO A 13 1.24 11.39 -0.18
CA PRO A 13 0.38 12.52 -0.58
C PRO A 13 -0.79 12.71 0.38
N ALA A 14 -1.21 13.96 0.53
CA ALA A 14 -2.25 14.29 1.50
C ALA A 14 -3.57 13.58 1.25
N TRP A 15 -3.85 13.23 0.00
CA TRP A 15 -5.10 12.59 -0.37
C TRP A 15 -5.12 11.09 -0.08
N VAL A 16 -3.97 10.50 0.25
CA VAL A 16 -3.92 9.06 0.55
C VAL A 16 -4.51 8.80 1.91
N CYS A 17 -5.50 7.91 1.97
CA CYS A 17 -6.14 7.53 3.21
C CYS A 17 -5.82 6.10 3.64
N TRP A 18 -5.34 5.27 2.71
CA TRP A 18 -5.06 3.86 2.94
C TRP A 18 -3.73 3.49 2.30
N ILE A 19 -3.01 2.58 2.92
CA ILE A 19 -1.81 2.00 2.31
C ILE A 19 -1.88 0.49 2.43
N ALA A 20 -1.26 -0.18 1.48
CA ALA A 20 -1.22 -1.65 1.48
C ALA A 20 -0.01 -2.12 0.67
N GLN A 21 0.46 -3.31 0.98
CA GLN A 21 1.61 -3.90 0.33
C GLN A 21 1.13 -5.07 -0.52
N ASP A 22 1.61 -5.15 -1.76
CA ASP A 22 1.31 -6.27 -2.61
C ASP A 22 2.22 -7.45 -2.27
N ALA A 23 1.92 -8.61 -2.83
CA ALA A 23 2.69 -9.82 -2.56
C ALA A 23 4.16 -9.67 -2.92
N ASP A 24 4.48 -8.83 -3.90
CA ASP A 24 5.88 -8.61 -4.32
C ASP A 24 6.60 -7.58 -3.45
N GLY A 25 5.93 -7.04 -2.44
CA GLY A 25 6.54 -6.09 -1.54
C GLY A 25 6.28 -4.63 -1.88
N THR A 26 5.64 -4.34 -2.99
CA THR A 26 5.39 -2.95 -3.39
C THR A 26 4.31 -2.32 -2.51
N TRP A 27 4.62 -1.14 -1.98
CA TRP A 27 3.66 -0.36 -1.20
C TRP A 27 2.90 0.59 -2.11
N TRP A 28 1.58 0.65 -1.89
CA TRP A 28 0.69 1.52 -2.64
C TRP A 28 -0.13 2.37 -1.69
N GLY A 29 -0.41 3.61 -2.10
CA GLY A 29 -1.33 4.48 -1.37
C GLY A 29 -2.63 4.59 -2.14
N TYR A 30 -3.75 4.66 -1.42
CA TYR A 30 -5.08 4.69 -2.02
C TYR A 30 -5.92 5.78 -1.36
N GLU A 31 -6.70 6.47 -2.18
CA GLU A 31 -7.62 7.47 -1.69
C GLU A 31 -8.82 6.82 -1.00
N VAL A 32 -9.29 5.73 -1.56
CA VAL A 32 -10.43 4.96 -1.05
C VAL A 32 -9.93 3.56 -0.74
N GLU A 33 -10.57 2.88 0.19
CA GLU A 33 -10.13 1.55 0.59
C GLU A 33 -10.00 0.65 -0.64
N PRO A 34 -8.82 0.03 -0.85
CA PRO A 34 -8.60 -0.79 -2.04
C PRO A 34 -9.30 -2.14 -1.92
N ASN A 35 -9.49 -2.78 -3.06
CA ASN A 35 -10.00 -4.13 -3.14
C ASN A 35 -8.85 -5.12 -3.13
N GLN A 36 -9.10 -6.31 -2.63
CA GLN A 36 -8.10 -7.36 -2.57
C GLN A 36 -8.34 -8.36 -3.71
N SER A 37 -7.24 -8.73 -4.39
CA SER A 37 -7.28 -9.82 -5.36
C SER A 37 -6.45 -10.98 -4.83
N HIS A 38 -6.22 -11.99 -5.66
CA HIS A 38 -5.46 -13.17 -5.25
C HIS A 38 -3.98 -12.85 -4.99
N VAL A 39 -3.44 -11.85 -5.66
CA VAL A 39 -2.01 -11.58 -5.63
C VAL A 39 -1.68 -10.12 -5.32
N SER A 40 -2.67 -9.25 -5.23
CA SER A 40 -2.39 -7.83 -5.02
C SER A 40 -3.62 -7.09 -4.56
N TRP A 41 -3.40 -5.83 -4.23
CA TRP A 41 -4.49 -4.88 -3.99
C TRP A 41 -4.73 -4.12 -5.29
N TYR A 42 -5.96 -3.64 -5.49
CA TYR A 42 -6.23 -2.80 -6.64
C TYR A 42 -7.17 -1.68 -6.25
N GLU A 43 -7.06 -0.59 -6.99
CA GLU A 43 -7.79 0.61 -6.66
C GLU A 43 -9.28 0.46 -6.84
N ASN A 44 -10.02 1.17 -6.01
CA ASN A 44 -11.46 1.29 -6.18
C ASN A 44 -11.72 2.21 -7.37
N GLU A 45 -12.82 1.95 -8.09
CA GLU A 45 -13.13 2.71 -9.29
C GLU A 45 -13.22 4.22 -9.06
N VAL A 46 -13.58 4.60 -7.84
CA VAL A 46 -13.84 6.02 -7.54
C VAL A 46 -12.66 6.72 -6.90
N GLY A 47 -11.56 6.03 -6.67
CA GLY A 47 -10.44 6.62 -5.96
C GLY A 47 -9.16 6.60 -6.77
N ASN A 48 -8.20 7.39 -6.34
CA ASN A 48 -6.87 7.41 -6.95
C ASN A 48 -5.91 6.52 -6.19
N SER A 49 -4.83 6.10 -6.87
CA SER A 49 -3.79 5.32 -6.24
C SER A 49 -2.44 5.83 -6.67
N VAL A 50 -1.41 5.54 -5.87
CA VAL A 50 -0.04 5.95 -6.17
C VAL A 50 0.92 4.91 -5.61
N ARG A 51 1.96 4.60 -6.39
CA ARG A 51 3.01 3.72 -5.92
C ARG A 51 3.89 4.48 -4.95
N LEU A 52 4.10 3.92 -3.77
CA LEU A 52 4.90 4.58 -2.72
C LEU A 52 6.34 4.10 -2.71
N GLY A 53 6.57 2.82 -2.92
CA GLY A 53 7.91 2.29 -2.90
C GLY A 53 7.88 0.79 -2.82
N LYS A 54 9.05 0.16 -2.82
CA LYS A 54 9.12 -1.30 -2.78
C LYS A 54 9.83 -1.76 -1.52
N GLY A 55 9.12 -2.57 -0.71
CA GLY A 55 9.71 -3.23 0.43
C GLY A 55 10.07 -4.67 0.09
N ALA A 56 10.40 -5.46 1.10
CA ALA A 56 10.69 -6.87 0.91
C ALA A 56 9.41 -7.63 0.61
N GLU A 57 9.52 -8.70 -0.16
CA GLU A 57 8.39 -9.60 -0.37
C GLU A 57 7.91 -10.11 0.98
N ILE A 58 6.60 -10.22 1.13
CA ILE A 58 6.03 -10.62 2.39
C ILE A 58 4.91 -11.63 2.14
N TYR A 59 4.98 -12.74 2.88
CA TYR A 59 4.01 -13.79 2.74
C TYR A 59 2.62 -13.34 3.15
N ASP A 60 2.55 -12.53 4.20
CA ASP A 60 1.28 -12.12 4.80
C ASP A 60 0.86 -10.72 4.30
N TRP A 61 0.96 -10.53 3.00
CA TRP A 61 0.70 -9.20 2.41
C TRP A 61 -0.76 -8.76 2.59
N VAL A 62 -1.69 -9.70 2.73
CA VAL A 62 -3.09 -9.32 2.93
C VAL A 62 -3.32 -8.60 4.25
N SER A 63 -2.43 -8.79 5.22
CA SER A 63 -2.55 -8.12 6.52
C SER A 63 -1.98 -6.71 6.52
N THR A 64 -1.41 -6.26 5.40
CA THR A 64 -0.72 -4.98 5.38
C THR A 64 -1.65 -3.79 5.18
N LEU A 65 -2.89 -4.02 4.81
CA LEU A 65 -3.84 -2.92 4.60
C LEU A 65 -3.99 -2.12 5.88
N LYS A 66 -3.82 -0.81 5.77
CA LYS A 66 -3.80 0.05 6.94
C LYS A 66 -4.40 1.39 6.57
N ARG A 67 -5.27 1.89 7.42
CA ARG A 67 -5.82 3.22 7.27
C ARG A 67 -4.87 4.22 7.89
N VAL A 68 -4.51 5.27 7.14
CA VAL A 68 -3.58 6.29 7.62
C VAL A 68 -4.24 7.62 7.92
N LYS A 69 -5.54 7.73 7.64
CA LYS A 69 -6.29 8.95 7.99
C LYS A 69 -7.68 8.64 8.48
#